data_5b5c85b50428dc15b76e0d9abb1164fa
#
_entry.id   5b5c85b50428dc15b76e0d9abb1164fa
#
_cell.length_a   1.000
_cell.length_b   1.000
_cell.length_c   1.000
_cell.angle_alpha   90.00
_cell.angle_beta   90.00
_cell.angle_gamma   90.00
#
_symmetry.space_group_name_H-M   'P 1'
#
loop_
_entity.id
_entity.type
_entity.pdbx_description
1 polymer ?
#
loop_
_entity_poly.entity_id
_entity_poly.type
_entity_poly.pdbx_seq_one_letter_code
_entity_poly.pdbx_strand_id
1 'polypeptide(L)'
;MKPFVQQEFISAKKFAAEGDSRQAFNALENAHVLGQHSTILHVKSHLKMLQWAISQNDLKEALGQIFRIVGAATKTFVGLVPFGNTGGANVSPFKAMPLSERNKRIIKLVNDS
;
A
#
# COMPACT_ATOMS: atom_id res chain seq x y z
N MET A 1 8.57 9.43 -7.46
CA MET A 1 7.93 8.53 -6.46
C MET A 1 7.94 7.05 -6.89
N LYS A 2 7.73 6.76 -8.16
CA LYS A 2 7.72 5.38 -8.67
C LYS A 2 8.93 4.53 -8.23
N PRO A 3 10.18 5.03 -8.28
CA PRO A 3 11.33 4.22 -7.85
C PRO A 3 11.25 3.78 -6.38
N PHE A 4 10.74 4.64 -5.52
CA PHE A 4 10.59 4.32 -4.09
C PHE A 4 9.52 3.27 -3.85
N VAL A 5 8.40 3.35 -4.60
CA VAL A 5 7.33 2.35 -4.54
C VAL A 5 7.84 1.00 -5.05
N GLN A 6 8.57 0.99 -6.17
CA GLN A 6 9.15 -0.24 -6.71
C GLN A 6 10.14 -0.87 -5.73
N GLN A 7 10.92 -0.06 -5.02
CA GLN A 7 11.83 -0.57 -4.00
C GLN A 7 11.07 -1.28 -2.88
N GLU A 8 9.92 -0.74 -2.47
CA GLU A 8 9.08 -1.41 -1.48
C GLU A 8 8.53 -2.74 -2.01
N PHE A 9 8.13 -2.80 -3.29
CA PHE A 9 7.69 -4.06 -3.89
C PHE A 9 8.81 -5.09 -3.93
N ILE A 10 10.03 -4.68 -4.22
CA ILE A 10 11.21 -5.56 -4.21
C ILE A 10 11.45 -6.08 -2.78
N SER A 11 11.38 -5.20 -1.78
CA SER A 11 11.54 -5.57 -0.37
C SER A 11 10.46 -6.56 0.06
N ALA A 12 9.20 -6.34 -0.36
CA ALA A 12 8.11 -7.24 -0.04
C ALA A 12 8.37 -8.64 -0.60
N LYS A 13 8.80 -8.72 -1.85
CA LYS A 13 9.12 -10.00 -2.49
C LYS A 13 10.27 -10.72 -1.77
N LYS A 14 11.29 -9.98 -1.38
CA LYS A 14 12.44 -10.52 -0.64
C LYS A 14 11.99 -11.09 0.70
N PHE A 15 11.24 -10.32 1.49
CA PHE A 15 10.74 -10.78 2.78
C PHE A 15 9.84 -12.01 2.64
N ALA A 16 8.97 -12.04 1.63
CA ALA A 16 8.10 -13.18 1.37
C ALA A 16 8.92 -14.43 1.05
N ALA A 17 10.00 -14.30 0.26
CA ALA A 17 10.88 -15.41 -0.07
C ALA A 17 11.64 -15.92 1.16
N GLU A 18 11.88 -15.07 2.14
CA GLU A 18 12.53 -15.42 3.41
C GLU A 18 11.54 -15.97 4.45
N GLY A 19 10.26 -16.07 4.11
CA GLY A 19 9.22 -16.55 5.02
C GLY A 19 8.75 -15.50 6.03
N ASP A 20 9.17 -14.24 5.89
CA ASP A 20 8.76 -13.14 6.77
C ASP A 20 7.56 -12.41 6.17
N SER A 21 6.38 -13.01 6.31
CA SER A 21 5.16 -12.47 5.71
C SER A 21 4.72 -11.16 6.34
N ARG A 22 5.03 -10.90 7.62
CA ARG A 22 4.67 -9.65 8.26
C ARG A 22 5.48 -8.47 7.70
N GLN A 23 6.78 -8.64 7.55
CA GLN A 23 7.62 -7.61 6.95
C GLN A 23 7.30 -7.40 5.47
N ALA A 24 6.92 -8.49 4.78
CA ALA A 24 6.45 -8.38 3.41
C ALA A 24 5.22 -7.47 3.33
N PHE A 25 4.24 -7.67 4.21
CA PHE A 25 3.05 -6.83 4.21
C PHE A 25 3.36 -5.38 4.62
N ASN A 26 4.26 -5.17 5.57
CA ASN A 26 4.70 -3.82 5.95
C ASN A 26 5.29 -3.07 4.75
N ALA A 27 6.08 -3.74 3.92
CA ALA A 27 6.62 -3.12 2.72
C ALA A 27 5.51 -2.75 1.73
N LEU A 28 4.47 -3.58 1.61
CA LEU A 28 3.32 -3.27 0.76
C LEU A 28 2.52 -2.08 1.32
N GLU A 29 2.38 -1.98 2.63
CA GLU A 29 1.76 -0.82 3.27
C GLU A 29 2.54 0.47 2.98
N ASN A 30 3.86 0.42 3.04
CA ASN A 30 4.71 1.56 2.67
C ASN A 30 4.52 1.95 1.21
N ALA A 31 4.46 0.95 0.32
CA ALA A 31 4.21 1.18 -1.10
C ALA A 31 2.87 1.87 -1.32
N HIS A 32 1.83 1.44 -0.60
CA HIS A 32 0.50 2.04 -0.68
C HIS A 32 0.54 3.52 -0.28
N VAL A 33 1.18 3.84 0.84
CA VAL A 33 1.28 5.23 1.32
C VAL A 33 2.04 6.09 0.33
N LEU A 34 3.19 5.61 -0.14
CA LEU A 34 4.04 6.39 -1.06
C LEU A 34 3.40 6.58 -2.43
N GLY A 35 2.64 5.59 -2.91
CA GLY A 35 2.03 5.61 -4.23
C GLY A 35 0.59 6.11 -4.26
N GLN A 36 0.05 6.54 -3.13
CA GLN A 36 -1.39 6.79 -2.96
C GLN A 36 -1.97 7.81 -3.94
N HIS A 37 -1.22 8.81 -4.35
CA HIS A 37 -1.70 9.84 -5.27
C HIS A 37 -1.58 9.45 -6.75
N SER A 38 -0.94 8.34 -7.07
CA SER A 38 -0.91 7.78 -8.43
C SER A 38 -1.90 6.64 -8.51
N THR A 39 -2.91 6.75 -9.37
CA THR A 39 -3.91 5.70 -9.54
C THR A 39 -3.26 4.35 -9.87
N ILE A 40 -2.27 4.35 -10.78
CA ILE A 40 -1.58 3.12 -11.18
C ILE A 40 -0.83 2.51 -9.99
N LEU A 41 -0.04 3.30 -9.26
CA LEU A 41 0.73 2.82 -8.12
C LEU A 41 -0.18 2.39 -6.97
N HIS A 42 -1.27 3.13 -6.76
CA HIS A 42 -2.26 2.82 -5.73
C HIS A 42 -2.92 1.45 -6.00
N VAL A 43 -3.40 1.25 -7.22
CA VAL A 43 -4.02 -0.02 -7.61
C VAL A 43 -3.00 -1.16 -7.54
N LYS A 44 -1.77 -0.95 -8.01
CA LYS A 44 -0.71 -1.97 -7.91
C LYS A 44 -0.45 -2.38 -6.47
N SER A 45 -0.41 -1.42 -5.53
CA SER A 45 -0.19 -1.72 -4.12
C SER A 45 -1.29 -2.63 -3.58
N HIS A 46 -2.55 -2.33 -3.90
CA HIS A 46 -3.68 -3.18 -3.47
C HIS A 46 -3.66 -4.55 -4.14
N LEU A 47 -3.26 -4.64 -5.40
CA LEU A 47 -3.11 -5.93 -6.07
C LEU A 47 -2.04 -6.80 -5.38
N LYS A 48 -0.93 -6.20 -5.00
CA LYS A 48 0.12 -6.91 -4.25
C LYS A 48 -0.36 -7.34 -2.88
N MET A 49 -1.13 -6.50 -2.19
CA MET A 49 -1.73 -6.84 -0.89
C MET A 49 -2.73 -7.99 -1.04
N LEU A 50 -3.51 -8.00 -2.13
CA LEU A 50 -4.42 -9.10 -2.42
C LEU A 50 -3.66 -10.40 -2.63
N GLN A 51 -2.58 -10.39 -3.40
CA GLN A 51 -1.74 -11.56 -3.62
C GLN A 51 -1.17 -12.09 -2.29
N TRP A 52 -0.72 -11.17 -1.43
CA TRP A 52 -0.23 -11.54 -0.10
C TRP A 52 -1.33 -12.20 0.74
N ALA A 53 -2.53 -11.60 0.76
CA ALA A 53 -3.65 -12.13 1.54
C ALA A 53 -4.04 -13.52 1.09
N ILE A 54 -4.07 -13.77 -0.22
CA ILE A 54 -4.36 -15.10 -0.78
C ILE A 54 -3.28 -16.09 -0.33
N SER A 55 -2.01 -15.70 -0.39
CA SER A 55 -0.90 -16.57 0.01
C SER A 55 -0.94 -16.91 1.50
N GLN A 56 -1.51 -16.05 2.34
CA GLN A 56 -1.63 -16.24 3.78
C GLN A 56 -2.99 -16.84 4.20
N ASN A 57 -3.85 -17.14 3.23
CA ASN A 57 -5.24 -17.59 3.48
C ASN A 57 -6.03 -16.61 4.35
N ASP A 58 -5.74 -15.30 4.22
CA ASP A 58 -6.43 -14.24 4.95
C ASP A 58 -7.60 -13.74 4.12
N LEU A 59 -8.76 -14.37 4.27
CA LEU A 59 -9.94 -14.05 3.49
C LEU A 59 -10.45 -12.63 3.76
N LYS A 60 -10.41 -12.18 5.01
CA LYS A 60 -10.86 -10.83 5.38
C LYS A 60 -10.02 -9.77 4.68
N GLU A 61 -8.70 -9.94 4.71
CA GLU A 61 -7.79 -9.02 4.03
C GLU A 61 -8.01 -9.07 2.52
N ALA A 62 -8.18 -10.28 1.94
CA ALA A 62 -8.40 -10.45 0.50
C ALA A 62 -9.67 -9.73 0.04
N LEU A 63 -10.79 -9.90 0.74
CA LEU A 63 -12.05 -9.24 0.40
C LEU A 63 -11.93 -7.72 0.56
N GLY A 64 -11.26 -7.27 1.60
CA GLY A 64 -11.01 -5.84 1.82
C GLY A 64 -10.18 -5.22 0.70
N GLN A 65 -9.18 -5.96 0.19
CA GLN A 65 -8.35 -5.47 -0.91
C GLN A 65 -9.13 -5.41 -2.22
N ILE A 66 -10.00 -6.38 -2.49
CA ILE A 66 -10.88 -6.34 -3.69
C ILE A 66 -11.74 -5.08 -3.67
N PHE A 67 -12.35 -4.78 -2.54
CA PHE A 67 -13.15 -3.56 -2.37
C PHE A 67 -12.31 -2.30 -2.67
N ARG A 68 -11.10 -2.24 -2.13
CA ARG A 68 -10.21 -1.09 -2.31
C ARG A 68 -9.69 -0.95 -3.73
N ILE A 69 -9.48 -2.06 -4.43
CA ILE A 69 -9.06 -2.03 -5.84
C ILE A 69 -10.16 -1.38 -6.71
N VAL A 70 -11.40 -1.81 -6.52
CA VAL A 70 -12.53 -1.23 -7.26
C VAL A 70 -12.63 0.27 -6.99
N GLY A 71 -12.54 0.67 -5.73
CA GLY A 71 -12.59 2.08 -5.35
C GLY A 71 -11.45 2.89 -5.95
N ALA A 72 -10.22 2.38 -5.86
CA ALA A 72 -9.04 3.09 -6.38
C ALA A 72 -9.10 3.25 -7.91
N ALA A 73 -9.58 2.23 -8.60
CA ALA A 73 -9.68 2.26 -10.06
C ALA A 73 -10.70 3.29 -10.56
N THR A 74 -11.71 3.63 -9.75
CA THR A 74 -12.72 4.63 -10.12
C THR A 74 -12.24 6.07 -9.92
N LYS A 75 -11.07 6.27 -9.29
CA LYS A 75 -10.49 7.58 -8.92
C LYS A 75 -11.31 8.38 -7.91
N THR A 76 -12.61 8.19 -7.84
CA THR A 76 -13.49 8.82 -6.85
C THR A 76 -13.04 8.47 -5.44
N PHE A 77 -12.71 7.20 -5.25
CA PHE A 77 -12.26 6.67 -3.97
C PHE A 77 -10.93 7.29 -3.53
N VAL A 78 -10.02 7.55 -4.47
CA VAL A 78 -8.70 8.12 -4.17
C VAL A 78 -8.81 9.46 -3.44
N GLY A 79 -9.77 10.30 -3.85
CA GLY A 79 -10.00 11.59 -3.20
C GLY A 79 -10.59 11.48 -1.80
N LEU A 80 -11.14 10.31 -1.44
CA LEU A 80 -11.75 10.07 -0.13
C LEU A 80 -10.81 9.38 0.84
N VAL A 81 -9.72 8.77 0.35
CA VAL A 81 -8.75 8.07 1.20
C VAL A 81 -7.78 9.09 1.79
N PRO A 82 -7.73 9.24 3.13
CA PRO A 82 -6.80 10.19 3.76
C PRO A 82 -5.35 9.80 3.48
N PHE A 83 -4.52 10.83 3.29
CA PHE A 83 -3.09 10.61 3.11
C PHE A 83 -2.49 9.95 4.35
N GLY A 84 -1.60 8.98 4.14
CA GLY A 84 -0.98 8.24 5.22
C GLY A 84 -1.66 6.91 5.56
N ASN A 85 -2.90 6.69 5.08
CA ASN A 85 -3.58 5.42 5.30
C ASN A 85 -2.77 4.26 4.71
N THR A 86 -2.58 3.18 5.48
CA THR A 86 -1.74 2.05 5.07
C THR A 86 -2.38 1.13 4.05
N GLY A 87 -3.71 1.20 3.86
CA GLY A 87 -4.42 0.44 2.84
C GLY A 87 -4.82 -0.98 3.23
N GLY A 88 -4.43 -1.45 4.42
CA GLY A 88 -4.81 -2.78 4.87
C GLY A 88 -6.27 -2.86 5.29
N ALA A 89 -6.87 -4.04 5.18
CA ALA A 89 -8.29 -4.24 5.53
C ALA A 89 -8.56 -4.10 7.03
N ASN A 90 -7.53 -4.15 7.87
CA ASN A 90 -7.64 -3.97 9.31
C ASN A 90 -7.87 -2.51 9.74
N VAL A 91 -7.79 -1.57 8.80
CA VAL A 91 -8.08 -0.16 9.04
C VAL A 91 -9.14 0.32 8.06
N SER A 92 -9.95 1.31 8.48
CA SER A 92 -10.91 1.94 7.57
C SER A 92 -10.17 2.63 6.43
N PRO A 93 -10.63 2.51 5.16
CA PRO A 93 -10.00 3.22 4.05
C PRO A 93 -10.09 4.75 4.20
N PHE A 94 -10.95 5.24 5.07
CA PHE A 94 -11.16 6.68 5.30
C PHE A 94 -10.44 7.20 6.55
N LYS A 95 -9.71 6.33 7.26
CA LYS A 95 -8.99 6.73 8.47
C LYS A 95 -7.71 7.47 8.11
N ALA A 96 -7.56 8.69 8.61
CA ALA A 96 -6.30 9.42 8.55
C ALA A 96 -5.30 8.76 9.51
N MET A 97 -4.08 8.54 9.06
CA MET A 97 -3.04 7.91 9.85
C MET A 97 -1.76 8.74 9.76
N PRO A 98 -0.98 8.83 10.87
CA PRO A 98 0.28 9.54 10.82
C PRO A 98 1.28 8.83 9.91
N LEU A 99 2.03 9.61 9.13
CA LEU A 99 3.10 9.09 8.30
C LEU A 99 4.29 8.68 9.19
N SER A 100 4.96 7.59 8.81
CA SER A 100 6.24 7.24 9.44
C SER A 100 7.28 8.31 9.09
N GLU A 101 8.29 8.45 9.93
CA GLU A 101 9.38 9.40 9.68
C GLU A 101 10.10 9.09 8.36
N ARG A 102 10.27 7.80 8.05
CA ARG A 102 10.86 7.36 6.80
C ARG A 102 10.04 7.82 5.59
N ASN A 103 8.72 7.60 5.63
CA ASN A 103 7.83 7.98 4.52
C ASN A 103 7.74 9.50 4.37
N LYS A 104 7.73 10.24 5.49
CA LYS A 104 7.79 11.71 5.47
C LYS A 104 9.03 12.20 4.73
N ARG A 105 10.20 11.60 5.03
CA ARG A 105 11.46 11.99 4.37
C ARG A 105 11.43 11.73 2.88
N ILE A 106 10.90 10.58 2.47
CA ILE A 106 10.79 10.21 1.05
C ILE A 106 9.88 11.18 0.32
N ILE A 107 8.71 11.47 0.88
CA ILE A 107 7.73 12.37 0.28
C ILE A 107 8.32 13.77 0.14
N LYS A 108 9.00 14.27 1.17
CA LYS A 108 9.66 15.57 1.12
C LYS A 108 10.73 15.60 0.03
N LEU A 109 11.56 14.58 -0.04
CA LEU A 109 12.61 14.48 -1.06
C LEU A 109 12.04 14.56 -2.47
N VAL A 110 10.94 13.87 -2.74
CA VAL A 110 10.30 13.86 -4.05
C VAL A 110 9.67 15.22 -4.36
N ASN A 111 9.01 15.84 -3.38
CA ASN A 111 8.34 17.13 -3.59
C ASN A 111 9.32 18.31 -3.73
N ASP A 112 10.50 18.20 -3.13
CA ASP A 112 11.52 19.23 -3.18
C ASP A 112 12.42 19.16 -4.42
N SER A 113 12.28 18.11 -5.23
CA SER A 113 13.12 17.90 -6.42
C SER A 113 12.59 18.51 -7.70
#